data_bece888b7bdc43646d3ff1310eb2533c
#
_entry.id   bece888b7bdc43646d3ff1310eb2533c
#
_cell.length_a   1.000
_cell.length_b   1.000
_cell.length_c   1.000
_cell.angle_alpha   90.00
_cell.angle_beta   90.00
_cell.angle_gamma   90.00
#
_symmetry.space_group_name_H-M   'P 1'
#
loop_
_entity.id
_entity.type
_entity.pdbx_description
1 polymer ?
#
loop_
_entity_poly.entity_id
_entity_poly.type
_entity_poly.pdbx_seq_one_letter_code
_entity_poly.pdbx_strand_id
1 'polypeptide(L)'
;MNIKNKEFFLSSWAINNKTIIYVIMVLFLISGITAYKTMPRELFPEINSTNIFVTTIFPGNTAEEIEKLITDPLEEELRGVKDLNEITSSSSEGISVINIEFDEDVTTELARQRTKDLVDNVIVKADWPIYNNAKVDPSIFEFDVAERYPVLNISMVGDFPVEDFKDYAEYLEKRIEKLPQIKTVEIRGIQTFEVEIAVDPYRMAASKTSFQNIVDAISNENITISAGSLIADGQRRNLKIIGEVDDPEKLRKFIVNRNNGPVYLEDVAKVSFKEKEATSFTRSFKEKTVMLEVIKRGGENAIFASNSIQDIISNARENFFPENLEVTVQNDQSDYTINAVNDLMNNLIFGIILVVTVLTFFLGLRNALFVGFAIPMSMFMSLMILSYFGFTLNRMVLFGLVMGLGLLVDNE
;
A
#
# COMPACT_ATOMS: atom_id res chain seq x y z
N MET A 1 -30.42 62.95 -5.14
CA MET A 1 -30.46 61.57 -4.65
C MET A 1 -29.04 61.13 -4.42
N ASN A 2 -28.52 61.27 -3.16
CA ASN A 2 -27.11 60.93 -2.83
C ASN A 2 -26.99 59.41 -2.76
N ILE A 3 -26.44 58.84 -3.80
CA ILE A 3 -25.98 57.45 -3.78
C ILE A 3 -24.71 57.45 -2.91
N LYS A 4 -24.84 57.18 -1.60
CA LYS A 4 -23.69 56.82 -0.75
C LYS A 4 -23.12 55.51 -1.36
N ASN A 5 -22.02 55.64 -2.09
CA ASN A 5 -21.18 54.50 -2.44
C ASN A 5 -20.82 53.80 -1.11
N LYS A 6 -21.46 52.67 -0.87
CA LYS A 6 -21.04 51.78 0.21
C LYS A 6 -19.66 51.21 -0.20
N GLU A 7 -18.60 51.93 0.21
CA GLU A 7 -17.25 51.40 0.05
C GLU A 7 -17.11 50.10 0.82
N PHE A 8 -16.59 49.08 0.15
CA PHE A 8 -16.31 47.81 0.81
C PHE A 8 -15.26 48.02 1.91
N PHE A 9 -15.62 47.73 3.15
CA PHE A 9 -14.82 48.00 4.33
C PHE A 9 -13.36 47.56 4.24
N LEU A 10 -13.13 46.31 3.71
CA LEU A 10 -11.78 45.75 3.56
C LEU A 10 -10.94 46.53 2.55
N SER A 11 -11.53 46.98 1.45
CA SER A 11 -10.82 47.76 0.43
C SER A 11 -10.39 49.13 0.98
N SER A 12 -11.32 49.87 1.64
CA SER A 12 -11.02 51.18 2.25
C SER A 12 -10.00 51.06 3.36
N TRP A 13 -10.08 50.01 4.19
CA TRP A 13 -9.10 49.71 5.23
C TRP A 13 -7.71 49.44 4.64
N ALA A 14 -7.62 48.62 3.57
CA ALA A 14 -6.37 48.29 2.89
C ALA A 14 -5.68 49.53 2.30
N ILE A 15 -6.46 50.43 1.66
CA ILE A 15 -5.94 51.67 1.08
C ILE A 15 -5.39 52.59 2.14
N ASN A 16 -6.01 52.67 3.31
CA ASN A 16 -5.60 53.54 4.42
C ASN A 16 -4.39 52.99 5.20
N ASN A 17 -4.16 51.63 5.15
CA ASN A 17 -3.13 50.96 5.92
C ASN A 17 -2.07 50.28 5.02
N LYS A 18 -1.54 51.00 4.04
CA LYS A 18 -0.64 50.46 3.01
C LYS A 18 0.55 49.65 3.57
N THR A 19 1.18 50.16 4.64
CA THR A 19 2.34 49.50 5.28
C THR A 19 1.97 48.12 5.84
N ILE A 20 0.80 48.02 6.48
CA ILE A 20 0.32 46.75 7.02
C ILE A 20 0.05 45.75 5.88
N ILE A 21 -0.54 46.23 4.79
CA ILE A 21 -0.81 45.38 3.61
C ILE A 21 0.50 44.85 3.01
N TYR A 22 1.54 45.68 2.86
CA TYR A 22 2.85 45.21 2.37
C TYR A 22 3.47 44.16 3.29
N VAL A 23 3.36 44.31 4.62
CA VAL A 23 3.84 43.28 5.56
C VAL A 23 3.05 42.00 5.40
N ILE A 24 1.72 42.04 5.27
CA ILE A 24 0.87 40.86 5.05
C ILE A 24 1.23 40.19 3.72
N MET A 25 1.46 40.95 2.65
CA MET A 25 1.86 40.39 1.35
C MET A 25 3.21 39.65 1.45
N VAL A 26 4.19 40.22 2.14
CA VAL A 26 5.48 39.55 2.36
C VAL A 26 5.31 38.27 3.18
N LEU A 27 4.47 38.29 4.22
CA LEU A 27 4.16 37.10 5.02
C LEU A 27 3.48 35.98 4.17
N PHE A 28 2.52 36.32 3.32
CA PHE A 28 1.89 35.36 2.42
C PHE A 28 2.89 34.79 1.40
N LEU A 29 3.79 35.63 0.89
CA LEU A 29 4.81 35.19 -0.04
C LEU A 29 5.77 34.19 0.62
N ILE A 30 6.28 34.52 1.81
CA ILE A 30 7.18 33.63 2.56
C ILE A 30 6.47 32.34 2.94
N SER A 31 5.23 32.41 3.46
CA SER A 31 4.43 31.26 3.85
C SER A 31 4.08 30.38 2.65
N GLY A 32 3.69 30.97 1.50
CA GLY A 32 3.39 30.24 0.27
C GLY A 32 4.62 29.55 -0.32
N ILE A 33 5.78 30.19 -0.33
CA ILE A 33 7.04 29.56 -0.76
C ILE A 33 7.42 28.41 0.18
N THR A 34 7.23 28.59 1.48
CA THR A 34 7.48 27.52 2.47
C THR A 34 6.53 26.35 2.23
N ALA A 35 5.23 26.61 2.07
CA ALA A 35 4.24 25.60 1.73
C ALA A 35 4.62 24.82 0.47
N TYR A 36 4.96 25.52 -0.61
CA TYR A 36 5.40 24.89 -1.87
C TYR A 36 6.59 23.94 -1.69
N LYS A 37 7.53 24.28 -0.79
CA LYS A 37 8.73 23.46 -0.54
C LYS A 37 8.47 22.30 0.40
N THR A 38 7.55 22.45 1.36
CA THR A 38 7.32 21.47 2.43
C THR A 38 6.16 20.51 2.14
N MET A 39 5.20 20.89 1.27
CA MET A 39 4.09 20.00 0.91
C MET A 39 4.61 18.69 0.31
N PRO A 40 4.09 17.56 0.79
CA PRO A 40 4.37 16.26 0.16
C PRO A 40 3.93 16.28 -1.31
N ARG A 41 4.70 15.59 -2.16
CA ARG A 41 4.45 15.52 -3.60
C ARG A 41 4.16 14.09 -3.99
N GLU A 42 3.03 13.88 -4.67
CA GLU A 42 2.61 12.57 -5.12
C GLU A 42 1.88 12.65 -6.47
N LEU A 43 1.72 11.53 -7.14
CA LEU A 43 1.04 11.50 -8.44
C LEU A 43 -0.48 11.59 -8.29
N PHE A 44 -1.03 10.75 -7.39
CA PHE A 44 -2.46 10.71 -7.07
C PHE A 44 -2.68 11.15 -5.63
N PRO A 45 -3.78 11.88 -5.36
CA PRO A 45 -4.15 12.21 -3.99
C PRO A 45 -4.52 10.94 -3.22
N GLU A 46 -4.33 10.96 -1.91
CA GLU A 46 -4.98 10.01 -1.02
C GLU A 46 -6.49 10.21 -1.13
N ILE A 47 -7.19 9.16 -1.51
CA ILE A 47 -8.64 9.14 -1.54
C ILE A 47 -9.08 8.45 -0.27
N ASN A 48 -9.54 9.21 0.70
CA ASN A 48 -10.22 8.66 1.88
C ASN A 48 -11.52 8.01 1.40
N SER A 49 -11.41 6.77 0.97
CA SER A 49 -12.59 5.99 0.59
C SER A 49 -13.26 5.49 1.87
N THR A 50 -14.52 5.83 2.04
CA THR A 50 -15.37 5.27 3.10
C THR A 50 -15.86 3.86 2.74
N ASN A 51 -15.39 3.29 1.63
CA ASN A 51 -15.72 1.95 1.17
C ASN A 51 -14.78 0.91 1.78
N ILE A 52 -15.37 -0.04 2.51
CA ILE A 52 -14.67 -1.21 3.06
C ILE A 52 -15.13 -2.45 2.30
N PHE A 53 -14.17 -3.23 1.84
CA PHE A 53 -14.42 -4.50 1.16
C PHE A 53 -14.17 -5.68 2.10
N VAL A 54 -15.14 -6.60 2.12
CA VAL A 54 -15.02 -7.89 2.81
C VAL A 54 -15.03 -8.97 1.73
N THR A 55 -13.89 -9.62 1.52
CA THR A 55 -13.76 -10.70 0.54
C THR A 55 -13.55 -12.01 1.26
N THR A 56 -14.37 -13.00 0.94
CA THR A 56 -14.28 -14.35 1.53
C THR A 56 -14.10 -15.38 0.43
N ILE A 57 -13.04 -16.19 0.54
CA ILE A 57 -12.73 -17.25 -0.41
C ILE A 57 -13.13 -18.58 0.22
N PHE A 58 -14.06 -19.31 -0.44
CA PHE A 58 -14.52 -20.63 -0.03
C PHE A 58 -14.61 -21.55 -1.26
N PRO A 59 -13.50 -22.14 -1.69
CA PRO A 59 -13.41 -22.90 -2.93
C PRO A 59 -14.31 -24.14 -2.96
N GLY A 60 -14.75 -24.52 -4.15
CA GLY A 60 -15.56 -25.73 -4.38
C GLY A 60 -17.05 -25.55 -4.14
N ASN A 61 -17.53 -24.33 -3.92
CA ASN A 61 -18.94 -24.01 -3.74
C ASN A 61 -19.43 -23.15 -4.92
N THR A 62 -20.68 -23.38 -5.30
CA THR A 62 -21.37 -22.59 -6.33
C THR A 62 -21.69 -21.17 -5.81
N ALA A 63 -22.02 -20.25 -6.71
CA ALA A 63 -22.40 -18.88 -6.32
C ALA A 63 -23.59 -18.84 -5.34
N GLU A 64 -24.59 -19.72 -5.53
CA GLU A 64 -25.77 -19.83 -4.66
C GLU A 64 -25.40 -20.35 -3.26
N GLU A 65 -24.47 -21.31 -3.18
CA GLU A 65 -23.95 -21.83 -1.90
C GLU A 65 -23.12 -20.75 -1.19
N ILE A 66 -22.29 -19.99 -1.90
CA ILE A 66 -21.53 -18.86 -1.36
C ILE A 66 -22.47 -17.80 -0.82
N GLU A 67 -23.51 -17.42 -1.57
CA GLU A 67 -24.53 -16.48 -1.11
C GLU A 67 -25.10 -16.92 0.23
N LYS A 68 -25.63 -18.13 0.29
CA LYS A 68 -26.34 -18.65 1.47
C LYS A 68 -25.44 -18.88 2.68
N LEU A 69 -24.21 -19.39 2.47
CA LEU A 69 -23.32 -19.81 3.56
C LEU A 69 -22.41 -18.69 4.06
N ILE A 70 -22.09 -17.73 3.21
CA ILE A 70 -21.10 -16.67 3.50
C ILE A 70 -21.75 -15.28 3.41
N THR A 71 -22.35 -14.94 2.26
CA THR A 71 -22.76 -13.58 1.96
C THR A 71 -23.93 -13.14 2.82
N ASP A 72 -25.04 -13.90 2.84
CA ASP A 72 -26.24 -13.59 3.62
C ASP A 72 -25.95 -13.43 5.12
N PRO A 73 -25.23 -14.35 5.80
CA PRO A 73 -24.91 -14.20 7.21
C PRO A 73 -24.05 -12.97 7.54
N LEU A 74 -23.12 -12.62 6.63
CA LEU A 74 -22.30 -11.42 6.78
C LEU A 74 -23.11 -10.15 6.53
N GLU A 75 -23.93 -10.10 5.48
CA GLU A 75 -24.78 -8.95 5.19
C GLU A 75 -25.79 -8.67 6.31
N GLU A 76 -26.42 -9.71 6.87
CA GLU A 76 -27.38 -9.56 7.94
C GLU A 76 -26.77 -8.85 9.16
N GLU A 77 -25.54 -9.21 9.54
CA GLU A 77 -24.83 -8.57 10.64
C GLU A 77 -24.33 -7.17 10.25
N LEU A 78 -23.76 -7.03 9.05
CA LEU A 78 -23.17 -5.78 8.55
C LEU A 78 -24.20 -4.69 8.30
N ARG A 79 -25.47 -5.03 7.98
CA ARG A 79 -26.57 -4.04 7.88
C ARG A 79 -26.83 -3.30 9.19
N GLY A 80 -26.40 -3.85 10.32
CA GLY A 80 -26.52 -3.21 11.63
C GLY A 80 -25.37 -2.23 11.95
N VAL A 81 -24.41 -2.05 11.06
CA VAL A 81 -23.26 -1.17 11.32
C VAL A 81 -23.71 0.29 11.40
N LYS A 82 -23.14 1.01 12.37
CA LYS A 82 -23.45 2.43 12.56
C LYS A 82 -22.85 3.28 11.44
N ASP A 83 -23.59 4.29 10.99
CA ASP A 83 -23.21 5.25 9.95
C ASP A 83 -23.00 4.55 8.57
N LEU A 84 -23.81 3.51 8.29
CA LEU A 84 -23.89 2.82 7.01
C LEU A 84 -24.63 3.66 5.98
N ASN A 85 -24.02 3.93 4.83
CA ASN A 85 -24.68 4.55 3.68
C ASN A 85 -25.27 3.48 2.74
N GLU A 86 -24.44 2.57 2.24
CA GLU A 86 -24.87 1.51 1.33
C GLU A 86 -24.08 0.23 1.57
N ILE A 87 -24.73 -0.92 1.31
CA ILE A 87 -24.09 -2.24 1.27
C ILE A 87 -24.45 -2.93 -0.03
N THR A 88 -23.46 -3.38 -0.75
CA THR A 88 -23.60 -4.15 -2.00
C THR A 88 -22.77 -5.40 -1.93
N SER A 89 -23.28 -6.51 -2.45
CA SER A 89 -22.55 -7.78 -2.47
C SER A 89 -22.58 -8.46 -3.83
N SER A 90 -21.64 -9.32 -4.04
CA SER A 90 -21.54 -10.19 -5.20
C SER A 90 -21.02 -11.57 -4.79
N SER A 91 -21.80 -12.60 -5.08
CA SER A 91 -21.46 -14.00 -4.88
C SER A 91 -21.10 -14.64 -6.21
N SER A 92 -19.93 -15.25 -6.29
CA SER A 92 -19.44 -15.98 -7.44
C SER A 92 -18.95 -17.36 -7.01
N GLU A 93 -18.62 -18.24 -7.95
CA GLU A 93 -18.09 -19.55 -7.64
C GLU A 93 -16.82 -19.46 -6.77
N GLY A 94 -16.92 -19.95 -5.54
CA GLY A 94 -15.83 -19.97 -4.57
C GLY A 94 -15.47 -18.63 -3.92
N ILE A 95 -16.17 -17.52 -4.20
CA ILE A 95 -15.82 -16.20 -3.66
C ILE A 95 -17.06 -15.34 -3.37
N SER A 96 -17.05 -14.69 -2.23
CA SER A 96 -17.98 -13.62 -1.84
C SER A 96 -17.23 -12.29 -1.73
N VAL A 97 -17.81 -11.22 -2.25
CA VAL A 97 -17.30 -9.84 -2.12
C VAL A 97 -18.44 -8.96 -1.64
N ILE A 98 -18.27 -8.33 -0.49
CA ILE A 98 -19.22 -7.38 0.08
C ILE A 98 -18.54 -6.02 0.12
N ASN A 99 -19.16 -4.99 -0.43
CA ASN A 99 -18.74 -3.61 -0.35
C ASN A 99 -19.66 -2.86 0.61
N ILE A 100 -19.08 -2.20 1.58
CA ILE A 100 -19.76 -1.44 2.63
C ILE A 100 -19.33 0.02 2.47
N GLU A 101 -20.26 0.88 2.13
CA GLU A 101 -20.03 2.31 2.04
C GLU A 101 -20.54 2.99 3.32
N PHE A 102 -19.65 3.72 3.99
CA PHE A 102 -19.98 4.50 5.18
C PHE A 102 -20.22 5.97 4.81
N ASP A 103 -20.86 6.70 5.72
CA ASP A 103 -21.03 8.15 5.60
C ASP A 103 -19.66 8.86 5.51
N GLU A 104 -19.60 10.00 4.79
CA GLU A 104 -18.37 10.76 4.54
C GLU A 104 -17.67 11.25 5.82
N ASP A 105 -18.40 11.38 6.93
CA ASP A 105 -17.86 11.82 8.22
C ASP A 105 -17.08 10.71 8.97
N VAL A 106 -17.14 9.46 8.49
CA VAL A 106 -16.49 8.30 9.10
C VAL A 106 -15.08 8.14 8.56
N THR A 107 -14.08 8.10 9.44
CA THR A 107 -12.72 7.81 8.99
C THR A 107 -12.58 6.35 8.53
N THR A 108 -11.79 6.10 7.51
CA THR A 108 -11.55 4.76 6.94
C THR A 108 -11.12 3.74 8.00
N GLU A 109 -10.25 4.14 8.93
CA GLU A 109 -9.81 3.28 10.03
C GLU A 109 -10.95 2.87 10.96
N LEU A 110 -11.86 3.82 11.31
CA LEU A 110 -13.02 3.52 12.14
C LEU A 110 -14.04 2.64 11.39
N ALA A 111 -14.24 2.89 10.10
CA ALA A 111 -15.08 2.07 9.23
C ALA A 111 -14.56 0.61 9.19
N ARG A 112 -13.25 0.44 8.97
CA ARG A 112 -12.58 -0.87 8.95
C ARG A 112 -12.70 -1.59 10.29
N GLN A 113 -12.48 -0.89 11.39
CA GLN A 113 -12.61 -1.48 12.73
C GLN A 113 -14.04 -1.95 13.01
N ARG A 114 -15.05 -1.12 12.74
CA ARG A 114 -16.47 -1.48 12.92
C ARG A 114 -16.86 -2.68 12.06
N THR A 115 -16.43 -2.71 10.81
CA THR A 115 -16.64 -3.84 9.91
C THR A 115 -16.01 -5.10 10.47
N LYS A 116 -14.76 -5.03 10.95
CA LYS A 116 -14.05 -6.16 11.52
C LYS A 116 -14.75 -6.72 12.76
N ASP A 117 -15.18 -5.86 13.67
CA ASP A 117 -15.86 -6.29 14.91
C ASP A 117 -17.13 -7.10 14.59
N LEU A 118 -17.90 -6.69 13.57
CA LEU A 118 -19.12 -7.40 13.16
C LEU A 118 -18.80 -8.71 12.42
N VAL A 119 -17.81 -8.70 11.51
CA VAL A 119 -17.36 -9.92 10.82
C VAL A 119 -16.84 -10.95 11.81
N ASP A 120 -16.04 -10.54 12.80
CA ASP A 120 -15.53 -11.42 13.85
C ASP A 120 -16.68 -12.06 14.67
N ASN A 121 -17.78 -11.33 14.91
CA ASN A 121 -18.98 -11.87 15.57
C ASN A 121 -19.66 -12.97 14.75
N VAL A 122 -19.66 -12.86 13.42
CA VAL A 122 -20.21 -13.90 12.53
C VAL A 122 -19.33 -15.13 12.51
N ILE A 123 -18.01 -14.96 12.40
CA ILE A 123 -17.04 -16.07 12.34
C ILE A 123 -17.11 -16.95 13.60
N VAL A 124 -17.38 -16.37 14.77
CA VAL A 124 -17.46 -17.12 16.03
C VAL A 124 -18.67 -18.06 16.08
N LYS A 125 -19.75 -17.79 15.32
CA LYS A 125 -20.97 -18.62 15.32
C LYS A 125 -20.63 -20.08 14.98
N ALA A 126 -21.42 -21.02 15.53
CA ALA A 126 -21.17 -22.46 15.40
C ALA A 126 -21.43 -23.00 13.98
N ASP A 127 -22.29 -22.33 13.23
CA ASP A 127 -22.73 -22.65 11.88
C ASP A 127 -21.85 -22.02 10.77
N TRP A 128 -20.83 -21.22 11.16
CA TRP A 128 -19.89 -20.63 10.20
C TRP A 128 -19.05 -21.73 9.52
N PRO A 129 -18.88 -21.65 8.18
CA PRO A 129 -18.21 -22.68 7.41
C PRO A 129 -16.77 -22.95 7.85
N ILE A 130 -16.38 -24.22 7.69
CA ILE A 130 -15.03 -24.72 7.96
C ILE A 130 -14.43 -25.23 6.66
N TYR A 131 -13.23 -24.80 6.34
CA TYR A 131 -12.45 -25.27 5.22
C TYR A 131 -11.05 -25.68 5.67
N ASN A 132 -10.59 -26.86 5.27
CA ASN A 132 -9.27 -27.39 5.68
C ASN A 132 -9.03 -27.36 7.21
N ASN A 133 -10.02 -27.77 8.00
CA ASN A 133 -9.98 -27.78 9.49
C ASN A 133 -9.88 -26.39 10.15
N ALA A 134 -10.01 -25.31 9.41
CA ALA A 134 -10.07 -23.95 9.94
C ALA A 134 -11.38 -23.27 9.52
N LYS A 135 -11.88 -22.36 10.35
CA LYS A 135 -12.99 -21.49 9.94
C LYS A 135 -12.57 -20.65 8.75
N VAL A 136 -13.49 -20.47 7.79
CA VAL A 136 -13.25 -19.60 6.64
C VAL A 136 -13.02 -18.19 7.15
N ASP A 137 -11.93 -17.56 6.72
CA ASP A 137 -11.49 -16.24 7.22
C ASP A 137 -11.72 -15.16 6.16
N PRO A 138 -12.67 -14.21 6.39
CA PRO A 138 -12.90 -13.07 5.52
C PRO A 138 -11.75 -12.08 5.58
N SER A 139 -11.28 -11.63 4.43
CA SER A 139 -10.28 -10.56 4.31
C SER A 139 -10.98 -9.21 4.22
N ILE A 140 -10.61 -8.28 5.10
CA ILE A 140 -11.18 -6.93 5.18
C ILE A 140 -10.13 -5.91 4.75
N PHE A 141 -10.42 -5.15 3.71
CA PHE A 141 -9.52 -4.14 3.19
C PHE A 141 -10.26 -2.90 2.67
N GLU A 142 -9.57 -1.79 2.66
CA GLU A 142 -9.97 -0.54 2.04
C GLU A 142 -9.43 -0.43 0.62
N PHE A 143 -10.16 0.30 -0.23
CA PHE A 143 -9.69 0.58 -1.58
C PHE A 143 -9.02 1.95 -1.62
N ASP A 144 -7.70 1.97 -1.52
CA ASP A 144 -6.91 3.16 -1.78
C ASP A 144 -6.18 3.04 -3.11
N VAL A 145 -6.48 3.95 -4.04
CA VAL A 145 -5.83 4.01 -5.35
C VAL A 145 -4.33 4.31 -5.21
N ALA A 146 -3.98 5.20 -4.27
CA ALA A 146 -2.59 5.58 -4.05
C ALA A 146 -1.72 4.41 -3.53
N GLU A 147 -2.33 3.50 -2.77
CA GLU A 147 -1.68 2.31 -2.22
C GLU A 147 -1.69 1.09 -3.16
N ARG A 148 -2.51 1.14 -4.23
CA ARG A 148 -2.61 0.03 -5.18
C ARG A 148 -1.57 0.07 -6.30
N TYR A 149 -1.05 1.25 -6.59
CA TYR A 149 -0.03 1.41 -7.62
C TYR A 149 1.36 1.55 -6.98
N PRO A 150 2.33 0.71 -7.40
CA PRO A 150 3.70 0.84 -6.89
C PRO A 150 4.26 2.22 -7.22
N VAL A 151 4.95 2.83 -6.26
CA VAL A 151 5.64 4.12 -6.45
C VAL A 151 6.78 3.98 -7.45
N LEU A 152 7.41 2.82 -7.46
CA LEU A 152 8.39 2.39 -8.45
C LEU A 152 8.54 0.87 -8.45
N ASN A 153 9.10 0.35 -9.52
CA ASN A 153 9.47 -1.06 -9.65
C ASN A 153 10.98 -1.19 -9.69
N ILE A 154 11.53 -2.19 -9.01
CA ILE A 154 12.95 -2.52 -9.06
C ILE A 154 13.08 -3.85 -9.79
N SER A 155 13.75 -3.84 -10.92
CA SER A 155 14.03 -5.04 -11.73
C SER A 155 15.46 -5.50 -11.46
N MET A 156 15.61 -6.79 -11.13
CA MET A 156 16.90 -7.45 -10.90
C MET A 156 17.09 -8.51 -11.98
N VAL A 157 18.14 -8.36 -12.78
CA VAL A 157 18.46 -9.23 -13.92
C VAL A 157 19.86 -9.79 -13.77
N GLY A 158 20.04 -11.08 -14.06
CA GLY A 158 21.34 -11.76 -14.01
C GLY A 158 21.20 -13.27 -14.17
N ASP A 159 22.31 -13.97 -14.28
CA ASP A 159 22.35 -15.43 -14.33
C ASP A 159 22.77 -15.96 -12.96
N PHE A 160 21.80 -16.08 -12.06
CA PHE A 160 21.98 -16.54 -10.69
C PHE A 160 21.01 -17.66 -10.33
N PRO A 161 21.36 -18.53 -9.38
CA PRO A 161 20.40 -19.42 -8.74
C PRO A 161 19.21 -18.67 -8.13
N VAL A 162 18.07 -19.32 -8.05
CA VAL A 162 16.84 -18.72 -7.49
C VAL A 162 17.02 -18.28 -6.04
N GLU A 163 17.77 -19.05 -5.27
CA GLU A 163 18.10 -18.77 -3.88
C GLU A 163 18.87 -17.45 -3.72
N ASP A 164 19.89 -17.24 -4.56
CA ASP A 164 20.68 -16.00 -4.52
C ASP A 164 19.82 -14.78 -4.87
N PHE A 165 18.97 -14.91 -5.92
CA PHE A 165 18.01 -13.85 -6.26
C PHE A 165 17.05 -13.54 -5.12
N LYS A 166 16.60 -14.57 -4.41
CA LYS A 166 15.74 -14.41 -3.24
C LYS A 166 16.46 -13.62 -2.15
N ASP A 167 17.69 -13.98 -1.83
CA ASP A 167 18.49 -13.29 -0.81
C ASP A 167 18.72 -11.83 -1.18
N TYR A 168 18.99 -11.52 -2.43
CA TYR A 168 19.19 -10.15 -2.91
C TYR A 168 17.88 -9.35 -2.84
N ALA A 169 16.76 -9.95 -3.24
CA ALA A 169 15.45 -9.31 -3.20
C ALA A 169 15.00 -9.04 -1.75
N GLU A 170 15.10 -10.03 -0.87
CA GLU A 170 14.76 -9.89 0.56
C GLU A 170 15.67 -8.87 1.27
N TYR A 171 16.95 -8.75 0.84
CA TYR A 171 17.84 -7.74 1.38
C TYR A 171 17.33 -6.31 1.06
N LEU A 172 16.86 -6.06 -0.18
CA LEU A 172 16.27 -4.79 -0.55
C LEU A 172 14.94 -4.58 0.15
N GLU A 173 14.04 -5.56 0.12
CA GLU A 173 12.73 -5.53 0.77
C GLU A 173 12.86 -5.07 2.23
N LYS A 174 13.66 -5.78 3.04
CA LYS A 174 13.87 -5.48 4.47
C LYS A 174 14.45 -4.10 4.75
N ARG A 175 15.16 -3.49 3.79
CA ARG A 175 15.72 -2.14 3.95
C ARG A 175 14.76 -1.07 3.48
N ILE A 176 14.07 -1.31 2.38
CA ILE A 176 13.11 -0.38 1.80
C ILE A 176 11.88 -0.26 2.69
N GLU A 177 11.37 -1.36 3.26
CA GLU A 177 10.24 -1.35 4.19
C GLU A 177 10.50 -0.62 5.51
N LYS A 178 11.77 -0.38 5.87
CA LYS A 178 12.12 0.47 7.03
C LYS A 178 11.92 1.95 6.78
N LEU A 179 11.75 2.37 5.54
CA LEU A 179 11.46 3.76 5.22
C LEU A 179 10.02 4.09 5.67
N PRO A 180 9.81 5.18 6.44
CA PRO A 180 8.48 5.53 6.94
C PRO A 180 7.46 5.81 5.82
N GLN A 181 7.94 6.19 4.63
CA GLN A 181 7.11 6.45 3.46
C GLN A 181 6.58 5.18 2.78
N ILE A 182 7.19 4.03 3.05
CA ILE A 182 6.85 2.77 2.38
C ILE A 182 5.87 1.96 3.22
N LYS A 183 4.86 1.40 2.55
CA LYS A 183 3.88 0.50 3.16
C LYS A 183 4.37 -0.94 3.11
N THR A 184 4.74 -1.41 1.93
CA THR A 184 5.22 -2.77 1.69
C THR A 184 6.00 -2.86 0.39
N VAL A 185 6.78 -3.92 0.27
CA VAL A 185 7.48 -4.30 -0.96
C VAL A 185 7.05 -5.71 -1.34
N GLU A 186 6.51 -5.88 -2.55
CA GLU A 186 6.08 -7.19 -3.05
C GLU A 186 7.11 -7.75 -4.03
N ILE A 187 7.62 -8.94 -3.74
CA ILE A 187 8.58 -9.63 -4.61
C ILE A 187 7.81 -10.48 -5.62
N ARG A 188 8.07 -10.28 -6.92
CA ARG A 188 7.45 -11.01 -8.02
C ARG A 188 8.50 -11.76 -8.85
N GLY A 189 8.11 -12.92 -9.39
CA GLY A 189 8.94 -13.70 -10.29
C GLY A 189 9.94 -14.64 -9.62
N ILE A 190 9.93 -14.75 -8.30
CA ILE A 190 10.67 -15.77 -7.56
C ILE A 190 9.79 -16.99 -7.39
N GLN A 191 10.30 -18.14 -7.84
CA GLN A 191 9.72 -19.42 -7.49
C GLN A 191 10.30 -19.88 -6.14
N THR A 192 9.43 -20.06 -5.17
CA THR A 192 9.80 -20.63 -3.87
C THR A 192 9.75 -22.15 -3.97
N PHE A 193 10.52 -22.82 -3.13
CA PHE A 193 10.47 -24.27 -2.99
C PHE A 193 9.46 -24.65 -1.92
N GLU A 194 8.87 -25.84 -2.10
CA GLU A 194 7.97 -26.47 -1.13
C GLU A 194 8.36 -27.93 -0.91
N VAL A 195 7.99 -28.44 0.24
CA VAL A 195 8.09 -29.87 0.52
C VAL A 195 6.74 -30.52 0.21
N GLU A 196 6.69 -31.29 -0.87
CA GLU A 196 5.53 -32.08 -1.21
C GLU A 196 5.53 -33.40 -0.46
N ILE A 197 4.44 -33.70 0.22
CA ILE A 197 4.20 -34.97 0.91
C ILE A 197 3.09 -35.70 0.18
N ALA A 198 3.45 -36.51 -0.82
CA ALA A 198 2.51 -37.31 -1.60
C ALA A 198 2.16 -38.60 -0.87
N VAL A 199 0.98 -38.66 -0.29
CA VAL A 199 0.52 -39.76 0.56
C VAL A 199 -0.02 -40.92 -0.29
N ASP A 200 0.36 -42.15 0.07
CA ASP A 200 -0.15 -43.39 -0.56
C ASP A 200 -1.32 -43.95 0.27
N PRO A 201 -2.56 -43.92 -0.26
CA PRO A 201 -3.74 -44.41 0.46
C PRO A 201 -3.67 -45.91 0.84
N TYR A 202 -3.01 -46.72 0.03
CA TYR A 202 -2.88 -48.16 0.30
C TYR A 202 -1.93 -48.45 1.44
N ARG A 203 -0.81 -47.72 1.49
CA ARG A 203 0.17 -47.83 2.58
C ARG A 203 -0.41 -47.28 3.88
N MET A 204 -1.17 -46.19 3.80
CA MET A 204 -1.92 -45.64 4.97
C MET A 204 -2.89 -46.68 5.53
N ALA A 205 -3.70 -47.31 4.67
CA ALA A 205 -4.66 -48.32 5.11
C ALA A 205 -3.96 -49.52 5.75
N ALA A 206 -2.86 -49.99 5.15
CA ALA A 206 -2.07 -51.12 5.66
C ALA A 206 -1.45 -50.81 7.03
N SER A 207 -0.99 -49.60 7.26
CA SER A 207 -0.39 -49.15 8.54
C SER A 207 -1.43 -48.58 9.54
N LYS A 208 -2.74 -48.57 9.16
CA LYS A 208 -3.83 -47.98 9.94
C LYS A 208 -3.57 -46.53 10.34
N THR A 209 -2.97 -45.77 9.46
CA THR A 209 -2.64 -44.35 9.65
C THR A 209 -3.68 -43.51 8.91
N SER A 210 -4.24 -42.50 9.54
CA SER A 210 -5.16 -41.54 8.92
C SER A 210 -4.39 -40.34 8.36
N PHE A 211 -5.00 -39.58 7.46
CA PHE A 211 -4.44 -38.35 6.96
C PHE A 211 -4.20 -37.34 8.12
N GLN A 212 -5.14 -37.31 9.09
CA GLN A 212 -5.03 -36.45 10.28
C GLN A 212 -3.79 -36.79 11.12
N ASN A 213 -3.43 -38.07 11.25
CA ASN A 213 -2.22 -38.47 11.98
C ASN A 213 -0.96 -37.86 11.34
N ILE A 214 -0.92 -37.77 10.00
CA ILE A 214 0.20 -37.15 9.28
C ILE A 214 0.24 -35.64 9.53
N VAL A 215 -0.91 -34.96 9.42
CA VAL A 215 -1.02 -33.51 9.70
C VAL A 215 -0.61 -33.20 11.14
N ASP A 216 -1.12 -33.96 12.11
CA ASP A 216 -0.82 -33.76 13.51
C ASP A 216 0.68 -33.99 13.82
N ALA A 217 1.27 -35.02 13.22
CA ALA A 217 2.70 -35.30 13.40
C ALA A 217 3.57 -34.15 12.89
N ILE A 218 3.26 -33.64 11.67
CA ILE A 218 4.00 -32.52 11.09
C ILE A 218 3.82 -31.26 11.91
N SER A 219 2.58 -30.93 12.30
CA SER A 219 2.27 -29.73 13.06
C SER A 219 2.90 -29.74 14.45
N ASN A 220 2.93 -30.90 15.11
CA ASN A 220 3.46 -31.03 16.47
C ASN A 220 4.98 -31.13 16.54
N GLU A 221 5.62 -31.70 15.52
CA GLU A 221 7.07 -31.87 15.50
C GLU A 221 7.82 -30.70 14.84
N ASN A 222 7.14 -29.96 13.93
CA ASN A 222 7.70 -28.76 13.27
C ASN A 222 7.44 -27.48 14.08
N ILE A 223 7.65 -27.53 15.40
CA ILE A 223 7.46 -26.38 16.28
C ILE A 223 8.69 -26.15 17.15
N THR A 224 9.15 -24.90 17.21
CA THR A 224 10.17 -24.48 18.15
C THR A 224 9.50 -24.02 19.47
N ILE A 225 9.80 -24.72 20.57
CA ILE A 225 9.18 -24.47 21.87
C ILE A 225 10.24 -23.86 22.82
N SER A 226 9.87 -22.76 23.50
CA SER A 226 10.65 -22.25 24.62
C SER A 226 10.34 -23.07 25.89
N ALA A 227 11.32 -23.81 26.37
CA ALA A 227 11.20 -24.65 27.57
C ALA A 227 11.54 -23.90 28.87
N GLY A 228 11.54 -22.56 28.84
CA GLY A 228 11.85 -21.72 29.98
C GLY A 228 13.33 -21.37 30.13
N SER A 229 13.79 -21.09 31.34
CA SER A 229 15.19 -20.76 31.62
C SER A 229 15.71 -21.57 32.82
N LEU A 230 16.96 -21.97 32.75
CA LEU A 230 17.68 -22.60 33.88
C LEU A 230 18.86 -21.73 34.28
N ILE A 231 19.27 -21.86 35.54
CA ILE A 231 20.49 -21.25 36.05
C ILE A 231 21.58 -22.34 36.09
N ALA A 232 22.63 -22.17 35.28
CA ALA A 232 23.79 -23.03 35.26
C ALA A 232 25.03 -22.16 35.42
N ASP A 233 25.93 -22.54 36.30
CA ASP A 233 27.19 -21.82 36.59
C ASP A 233 26.97 -20.32 36.95
N GLY A 234 25.86 -20.01 37.65
CA GLY A 234 25.51 -18.65 38.04
C GLY A 234 24.97 -17.76 36.89
N GLN A 235 24.80 -18.32 35.69
CA GLN A 235 24.25 -17.63 34.54
C GLN A 235 22.86 -18.18 34.18
N ARG A 236 21.91 -17.25 33.84
CA ARG A 236 20.61 -17.63 33.34
C ARG A 236 20.73 -17.98 31.86
N ARG A 237 20.35 -19.22 31.51
CA ARG A 237 20.33 -19.71 30.13
C ARG A 237 18.89 -20.06 29.74
N ASN A 238 18.44 -19.57 28.59
CA ASN A 238 17.16 -19.92 28.03
C ASN A 238 17.25 -21.30 27.36
N LEU A 239 16.30 -22.16 27.70
CA LEU A 239 16.16 -23.47 27.09
C LEU A 239 15.17 -23.37 25.93
N LYS A 240 15.64 -23.80 24.73
CA LYS A 240 14.83 -23.80 23.51
C LYS A 240 14.92 -25.16 22.85
N ILE A 241 13.80 -25.78 22.60
CA ILE A 241 13.71 -27.00 21.80
C ILE A 241 13.41 -26.56 20.38
N ILE A 242 14.39 -26.74 19.49
CA ILE A 242 14.25 -26.38 18.08
C ILE A 242 13.67 -27.59 17.37
N GLY A 243 12.38 -27.51 16.99
CA GLY A 243 11.71 -28.54 16.19
C GLY A 243 11.49 -28.11 14.74
N GLU A 244 11.76 -26.83 14.41
CA GLU A 244 11.66 -26.32 13.04
C GLU A 244 12.57 -27.11 12.10
N VAL A 245 12.00 -27.63 11.02
CA VAL A 245 12.67 -28.50 10.07
C VAL A 245 13.28 -27.66 8.97
N ASP A 246 14.59 -27.61 8.97
CA ASP A 246 15.44 -26.95 7.97
C ASP A 246 15.89 -27.86 6.81
N ASP A 247 15.69 -29.18 6.96
CA ASP A 247 16.09 -30.19 5.99
C ASP A 247 14.91 -31.16 5.71
N PRO A 248 14.41 -31.23 4.46
CA PRO A 248 13.31 -32.13 4.08
C PRO A 248 13.57 -33.61 4.41
N GLU A 249 14.82 -34.04 4.46
CA GLU A 249 15.17 -35.43 4.81
C GLU A 249 14.80 -35.77 6.28
N LYS A 250 14.79 -34.77 7.17
CA LYS A 250 14.36 -34.96 8.56
C LYS A 250 12.87 -35.28 8.66
N LEU A 251 12.04 -34.73 7.77
CA LEU A 251 10.60 -35.00 7.74
C LEU A 251 10.28 -36.47 7.49
N ARG A 252 11.08 -37.18 6.68
CA ARG A 252 10.87 -38.59 6.37
C ARG A 252 10.82 -39.45 7.63
N LYS A 253 11.56 -39.07 8.67
CA LYS A 253 11.70 -39.80 9.93
C LYS A 253 10.65 -39.43 10.98
N PHE A 254 9.71 -38.54 10.66
CA PHE A 254 8.62 -38.21 11.58
C PHE A 254 7.72 -39.42 11.82
N ILE A 255 7.38 -39.66 13.08
CA ILE A 255 6.52 -40.78 13.46
C ILE A 255 5.07 -40.33 13.35
N VAL A 256 4.36 -40.87 12.37
CA VAL A 256 2.96 -40.52 12.06
C VAL A 256 1.94 -41.43 12.79
N ASN A 257 2.38 -42.62 13.24
CA ASN A 257 1.52 -43.51 14.03
C ASN A 257 2.37 -44.36 14.98
N ARG A 258 1.86 -44.69 16.18
CA ARG A 258 2.52 -45.48 17.22
C ARG A 258 1.71 -46.69 17.68
N ASN A 259 0.52 -46.92 17.14
CA ASN A 259 -0.42 -47.92 17.67
C ASN A 259 0.06 -49.39 17.55
N ASN A 260 0.78 -49.77 16.52
CA ASN A 260 1.33 -51.14 16.29
C ASN A 260 2.86 -51.11 16.07
N GLY A 261 3.56 -50.15 16.64
CA GLY A 261 4.95 -49.84 16.40
C GLY A 261 5.09 -48.50 15.70
N PRO A 262 6.30 -47.92 15.67
CA PRO A 262 6.53 -46.66 15.00
C PRO A 262 6.34 -46.78 13.49
N VAL A 263 5.42 -46.00 12.90
CA VAL A 263 5.26 -45.84 11.45
C VAL A 263 5.85 -44.47 11.11
N TYR A 264 6.82 -44.45 10.21
CA TYR A 264 7.47 -43.23 9.77
C TYR A 264 6.74 -42.62 8.57
N LEU A 265 6.91 -41.33 8.34
CA LEU A 265 6.28 -40.65 7.21
C LEU A 265 6.70 -41.25 5.86
N GLU A 266 7.96 -41.65 5.72
CA GLU A 266 8.46 -42.35 4.50
C GLU A 266 7.79 -43.69 4.21
N ASP A 267 7.21 -44.34 5.24
CA ASP A 267 6.49 -45.62 5.05
C ASP A 267 5.13 -45.41 4.36
N VAL A 268 4.51 -44.24 4.52
CA VAL A 268 3.14 -43.96 4.05
C VAL A 268 3.07 -42.86 2.99
N ALA A 269 4.15 -42.09 2.81
CA ALA A 269 4.20 -40.98 1.87
C ALA A 269 5.55 -40.87 1.18
N LYS A 270 5.57 -40.25 0.01
CA LYS A 270 6.79 -39.83 -0.68
C LYS A 270 7.00 -38.37 -0.36
N VAL A 271 8.12 -38.06 0.29
CA VAL A 271 8.56 -36.68 0.57
C VAL A 271 9.51 -36.23 -0.54
N SER A 272 9.16 -35.15 -1.22
CA SER A 272 9.96 -34.56 -2.29
C SER A 272 10.06 -33.06 -2.12
N PHE A 273 11.23 -32.52 -2.41
CA PHE A 273 11.49 -31.09 -2.46
C PHE A 273 11.34 -30.64 -3.92
N LYS A 274 10.41 -29.76 -4.19
CA LYS A 274 10.12 -29.28 -5.55
C LYS A 274 9.85 -27.77 -5.57
N GLU A 275 9.98 -27.20 -6.74
CA GLU A 275 9.52 -25.82 -6.97
C GLU A 275 8.01 -25.73 -6.78
N LYS A 276 7.56 -24.73 -6.04
CA LYS A 276 6.14 -24.41 -5.91
C LYS A 276 5.58 -23.97 -7.26
N GLU A 277 4.33 -24.28 -7.53
CA GLU A 277 3.68 -23.82 -8.77
C GLU A 277 3.77 -22.30 -8.90
N ALA A 278 4.25 -21.85 -10.06
CA ALA A 278 4.49 -20.43 -10.30
C ALA A 278 3.16 -19.66 -10.40
N THR A 279 2.96 -18.68 -9.53
CA THR A 279 1.79 -17.80 -9.54
C THR A 279 2.01 -16.53 -10.38
N SER A 280 3.27 -16.17 -10.63
CA SER A 280 3.66 -14.99 -11.42
C SER A 280 4.95 -15.24 -12.19
N PHE A 281 5.07 -14.60 -13.35
CA PHE A 281 6.25 -14.66 -14.19
C PHE A 281 6.71 -13.25 -14.52
N THR A 282 7.99 -12.96 -14.26
CA THR A 282 8.64 -11.71 -14.68
C THR A 282 9.76 -12.02 -15.65
N ARG A 283 9.85 -11.23 -16.73
CA ARG A 283 10.90 -11.36 -17.75
C ARG A 283 11.31 -9.99 -18.26
N SER A 284 12.59 -9.79 -18.44
CA SER A 284 13.16 -8.65 -19.14
C SER A 284 13.98 -9.14 -20.32
N PHE A 285 13.62 -8.73 -21.56
CA PHE A 285 14.31 -9.13 -22.79
C PHE A 285 14.60 -10.62 -22.92
N LYS A 286 13.68 -11.50 -22.51
CA LYS A 286 13.77 -12.97 -22.47
C LYS A 286 14.58 -13.56 -21.31
N GLU A 287 15.20 -12.76 -20.47
CA GLU A 287 15.90 -13.22 -19.28
C GLU A 287 14.94 -13.32 -18.10
N LYS A 288 15.20 -14.28 -17.19
CA LYS A 288 14.48 -14.37 -15.92
C LYS A 288 14.81 -13.13 -15.10
N THR A 289 13.79 -12.52 -14.55
CA THR A 289 13.91 -11.28 -13.81
C THR A 289 13.14 -11.40 -12.51
N VAL A 290 13.71 -10.88 -11.45
CA VAL A 290 12.98 -10.65 -10.20
C VAL A 290 12.57 -9.20 -10.14
N MET A 291 11.31 -8.94 -9.80
CA MET A 291 10.78 -7.58 -9.68
C MET A 291 10.28 -7.34 -8.26
N LEU A 292 10.68 -6.20 -7.70
CA LEU A 292 10.15 -5.69 -6.45
C LEU A 292 9.20 -4.54 -6.79
N GLU A 293 7.95 -4.68 -6.40
CA GLU A 293 6.92 -3.65 -6.49
C GLU A 293 6.88 -2.90 -5.16
N VAL A 294 7.30 -1.64 -5.18
CA VAL A 294 7.38 -0.83 -3.96
C VAL A 294 6.12 0.01 -3.83
N ILE A 295 5.35 -0.23 -2.77
CA ILE A 295 4.09 0.44 -2.48
C ILE A 295 4.32 1.46 -1.37
N LYS A 296 4.03 2.74 -1.65
CA LYS A 296 4.14 3.80 -0.65
C LYS A 296 2.85 3.95 0.17
N ARG A 297 2.94 4.57 1.33
CA ARG A 297 1.77 4.98 2.11
C ARG A 297 1.08 6.18 1.47
N GLY A 298 -0.24 6.26 1.59
CA GLY A 298 -1.01 7.44 1.20
C GLY A 298 -0.45 8.73 1.84
N GLY A 299 -0.59 9.86 1.16
CA GLY A 299 -0.13 11.17 1.67
C GLY A 299 1.39 11.38 1.74
N GLU A 300 2.21 10.34 1.55
CA GLU A 300 3.67 10.43 1.65
C GLU A 300 4.33 10.95 0.36
N ASN A 301 5.50 11.56 0.50
CA ASN A 301 6.23 12.19 -0.61
C ASN A 301 6.92 11.13 -1.50
N ALA A 302 6.40 10.95 -2.73
CA ALA A 302 6.93 9.99 -3.70
C ALA A 302 8.37 10.31 -4.15
N ILE A 303 8.73 11.60 -4.26
CA ILE A 303 10.08 12.02 -4.68
C ILE A 303 11.11 11.68 -3.61
N PHE A 304 10.77 11.93 -2.34
CA PHE A 304 11.65 11.59 -1.22
C PHE A 304 11.80 10.07 -1.07
N ALA A 305 10.70 9.34 -1.21
CA ALA A 305 10.71 7.87 -1.19
C ALA A 305 11.62 7.31 -2.28
N SER A 306 11.46 7.74 -3.54
CA SER A 306 12.28 7.30 -4.66
C SER A 306 13.77 7.59 -4.45
N ASN A 307 14.13 8.80 -4.05
CA ASN A 307 15.53 9.16 -3.77
C ASN A 307 16.14 8.26 -2.68
N SER A 308 15.40 8.04 -1.59
CA SER A 308 15.88 7.17 -0.50
C SER A 308 16.06 5.72 -0.94
N ILE A 309 15.19 5.22 -1.82
CA ILE A 309 15.31 3.88 -2.40
C ILE A 309 16.52 3.79 -3.33
N GLN A 310 16.76 4.80 -4.16
CA GLN A 310 17.94 4.85 -5.03
C GLN A 310 19.24 4.87 -4.23
N ASP A 311 19.28 5.56 -3.08
CA ASP A 311 20.43 5.54 -2.15
C ASP A 311 20.64 4.12 -1.56
N ILE A 312 19.56 3.43 -1.19
CA ILE A 312 19.63 2.03 -0.70
C ILE A 312 20.17 1.11 -1.79
N ILE A 313 19.68 1.23 -3.04
CA ILE A 313 20.13 0.43 -4.17
C ILE A 313 21.61 0.70 -4.46
N SER A 314 22.04 1.95 -4.45
CA SER A 314 23.43 2.34 -4.70
C SER A 314 24.36 1.75 -3.64
N ASN A 315 23.96 1.84 -2.37
CA ASN A 315 24.71 1.23 -1.27
C ASN A 315 24.75 -0.31 -1.38
N ALA A 316 23.66 -0.93 -1.81
CA ALA A 316 23.61 -2.38 -2.01
C ALA A 316 24.52 -2.83 -3.16
N ARG A 317 24.61 -2.07 -4.25
CA ARG A 317 25.53 -2.33 -5.37
C ARG A 317 27.01 -2.27 -4.93
N GLU A 318 27.35 -1.33 -4.08
CA GLU A 318 28.73 -1.14 -3.63
C GLU A 318 29.18 -2.21 -2.61
N ASN A 319 28.28 -2.69 -1.76
CA ASN A 319 28.65 -3.44 -0.57
C ASN A 319 28.10 -4.86 -0.50
N PHE A 320 27.10 -5.20 -1.30
CA PHE A 320 26.37 -6.48 -1.13
C PHE A 320 26.15 -7.24 -2.45
N PHE A 321 25.86 -6.54 -3.54
CA PHE A 321 25.54 -7.20 -4.80
C PHE A 321 26.79 -7.54 -5.60
N PRO A 322 26.78 -8.68 -6.32
CA PRO A 322 27.84 -9.01 -7.27
C PRO A 322 27.79 -8.06 -8.49
N GLU A 323 28.93 -7.82 -9.12
CA GLU A 323 29.09 -6.89 -10.23
C GLU A 323 28.22 -7.25 -11.46
N ASN A 324 27.89 -8.53 -11.65
CA ASN A 324 27.09 -9.02 -12.77
C ASN A 324 25.56 -9.01 -12.48
N LEU A 325 25.12 -8.51 -11.31
CA LEU A 325 23.70 -8.30 -11.01
C LEU A 325 23.27 -6.91 -11.51
N GLU A 326 22.46 -6.88 -12.55
CA GLU A 326 21.88 -5.64 -13.04
C GLU A 326 20.60 -5.32 -12.24
N VAL A 327 20.59 -4.17 -11.58
CA VAL A 327 19.44 -3.67 -10.82
C VAL A 327 18.99 -2.35 -11.45
N THR A 328 17.77 -2.30 -11.96
CA THR A 328 17.22 -1.10 -12.61
C THR A 328 15.92 -0.67 -11.97
N VAL A 329 15.74 0.64 -11.82
CA VAL A 329 14.46 1.24 -11.37
C VAL A 329 13.62 1.55 -12.60
N GLN A 330 12.35 1.16 -12.55
CA GLN A 330 11.37 1.33 -13.62
C GLN A 330 10.09 1.93 -13.07
N ASN A 331 9.31 2.58 -13.94
CA ASN A 331 8.01 3.17 -13.61
C ASN A 331 8.03 4.09 -12.38
N ASP A 332 9.11 4.87 -12.22
CA ASP A 332 9.27 5.78 -11.10
C ASP A 332 8.22 6.91 -11.17
N GLN A 333 7.27 6.88 -10.23
CA GLN A 333 6.23 7.92 -10.14
C GLN A 333 6.80 9.29 -9.77
N SER A 334 8.00 9.34 -9.18
CA SER A 334 8.63 10.61 -8.82
C SER A 334 8.96 11.44 -10.07
N ASP A 335 9.38 10.80 -11.16
CA ASP A 335 9.67 11.47 -12.43
C ASP A 335 8.41 12.12 -13.01
N TYR A 336 7.28 11.40 -12.98
CA TYR A 336 6.00 11.95 -13.45
C TYR A 336 5.54 13.12 -12.56
N THR A 337 5.75 13.02 -11.26
CA THR A 337 5.40 14.07 -10.30
C THR A 337 6.27 15.31 -10.49
N ILE A 338 7.59 15.15 -10.65
CA ILE A 338 8.53 16.25 -10.95
C ILE A 338 8.14 16.96 -12.23
N ASN A 339 7.89 16.19 -13.30
CA ASN A 339 7.51 16.75 -14.60
C ASN A 339 6.17 17.52 -14.50
N ALA A 340 5.17 16.98 -13.83
CA ALA A 340 3.89 17.67 -13.63
C ALA A 340 4.04 18.99 -12.88
N VAL A 341 4.88 19.03 -11.83
CA VAL A 341 5.16 20.27 -11.08
C VAL A 341 5.93 21.28 -11.93
N ASN A 342 6.93 20.82 -12.69
CA ASN A 342 7.71 21.68 -13.58
C ASN A 342 6.84 22.26 -14.71
N ASP A 343 5.96 21.45 -15.30
CA ASP A 343 5.02 21.90 -16.34
C ASP A 343 4.06 22.95 -15.79
N LEU A 344 3.54 22.77 -14.57
CA LEU A 344 2.75 23.79 -13.91
C LEU A 344 3.53 25.10 -13.77
N MET A 345 4.75 25.04 -13.24
CA MET A 345 5.58 26.24 -13.04
C MET A 345 5.88 26.95 -14.38
N ASN A 346 6.20 26.19 -15.42
CA ASN A 346 6.44 26.72 -16.75
C ASN A 346 5.18 27.39 -17.32
N ASN A 347 4.04 26.72 -17.23
CA ASN A 347 2.74 27.25 -17.69
C ASN A 347 2.35 28.52 -16.95
N LEU A 348 2.59 28.55 -15.63
CA LEU A 348 2.33 29.73 -14.80
C LEU A 348 3.21 30.90 -15.22
N ILE A 349 4.52 30.70 -15.33
CA ILE A 349 5.46 31.75 -15.74
C ILE A 349 5.09 32.27 -17.13
N PHE A 350 4.80 31.37 -18.08
CA PHE A 350 4.39 31.73 -19.43
C PHE A 350 3.07 32.50 -19.43
N GLY A 351 2.08 32.06 -18.66
CA GLY A 351 0.80 32.73 -18.47
C GLY A 351 0.95 34.14 -17.93
N ILE A 352 1.76 34.33 -16.89
CA ILE A 352 2.06 35.66 -16.32
C ILE A 352 2.71 36.58 -17.37
N ILE A 353 3.72 36.09 -18.10
CA ILE A 353 4.39 36.86 -19.16
C ILE A 353 3.38 37.28 -20.23
N LEU A 354 2.53 36.36 -20.67
CA LEU A 354 1.53 36.64 -21.70
C LEU A 354 0.52 37.68 -21.22
N VAL A 355 -0.06 37.52 -20.03
CA VAL A 355 -1.01 38.47 -19.44
C VAL A 355 -0.37 39.84 -19.27
N VAL A 356 0.83 39.93 -18.67
CA VAL A 356 1.53 41.22 -18.50
C VAL A 356 1.82 41.86 -19.85
N THR A 357 2.20 41.09 -20.87
CA THR A 357 2.47 41.61 -22.21
C THR A 357 1.22 42.22 -22.84
N VAL A 358 0.10 41.48 -22.81
CA VAL A 358 -1.16 41.97 -23.38
C VAL A 358 -1.67 43.20 -22.62
N LEU A 359 -1.68 43.15 -21.28
CA LEU A 359 -2.14 44.28 -20.46
C LEU A 359 -1.24 45.51 -20.58
N THR A 360 0.06 45.31 -20.78
CA THR A 360 0.99 46.44 -21.01
C THR A 360 0.59 47.23 -22.26
N PHE A 361 0.13 46.52 -23.32
CA PHE A 361 -0.30 47.17 -24.56
C PHE A 361 -1.57 48.02 -24.34
N PHE A 362 -2.54 47.55 -23.55
CA PHE A 362 -3.83 48.24 -23.37
C PHE A 362 -3.83 49.22 -22.15
N LEU A 363 -3.21 48.86 -21.03
CA LEU A 363 -3.30 49.57 -19.73
C LEU A 363 -1.98 50.25 -19.31
N GLY A 364 -0.90 49.98 -20.05
CA GLY A 364 0.43 50.44 -19.70
C GLY A 364 1.13 49.57 -18.68
N LEU A 365 2.47 49.61 -18.68
CA LEU A 365 3.36 48.74 -17.92
C LEU A 365 3.11 48.76 -16.41
N ARG A 366 2.80 49.91 -15.84
CA ARG A 366 2.58 50.03 -14.39
C ARG A 366 1.38 49.21 -13.93
N ASN A 367 0.24 49.34 -14.60
CA ASN A 367 -0.97 48.60 -14.25
C ASN A 367 -0.86 47.11 -14.55
N ALA A 368 -0.23 46.77 -15.68
CA ALA A 368 0.04 45.38 -16.06
C ALA A 368 0.90 44.62 -15.02
N LEU A 369 1.92 45.31 -14.43
CA LEU A 369 2.73 44.71 -13.39
C LEU A 369 1.99 44.44 -12.08
N PHE A 370 0.99 45.28 -11.72
CA PHE A 370 0.15 44.99 -10.55
C PHE A 370 -0.66 43.68 -10.75
N VAL A 371 -1.31 43.53 -11.88
CA VAL A 371 -2.03 42.30 -12.21
C VAL A 371 -1.08 41.12 -12.28
N GLY A 372 0.06 41.27 -12.98
CA GLY A 372 1.07 40.22 -13.07
C GLY A 372 1.65 39.77 -11.73
N PHE A 373 1.61 40.63 -10.71
CA PHE A 373 2.03 40.29 -9.35
C PHE A 373 0.88 39.65 -8.53
N ALA A 374 -0.36 40.01 -8.80
CA ALA A 374 -1.53 39.44 -8.11
C ALA A 374 -1.66 37.94 -8.36
N ILE A 375 -1.34 37.47 -9.58
CA ILE A 375 -1.43 36.07 -9.98
C ILE A 375 -0.55 35.15 -9.08
N PRO A 376 0.77 35.33 -8.98
CA PRO A 376 1.59 34.48 -8.09
C PRO A 376 1.21 34.63 -6.63
N MET A 377 0.76 35.81 -6.19
CA MET A 377 0.33 36.00 -4.80
C MET A 377 -0.91 35.20 -4.45
N SER A 378 -1.92 35.15 -5.33
CA SER A 378 -3.13 34.35 -5.14
C SER A 378 -2.78 32.85 -5.11
N MET A 379 -1.85 32.40 -5.97
CA MET A 379 -1.38 31.03 -6.00
C MET A 379 -0.65 30.64 -4.71
N PHE A 380 0.27 31.48 -4.22
CA PHE A 380 0.96 31.21 -2.95
C PHE A 380 0.00 31.20 -1.76
N MET A 381 -1.01 32.06 -1.77
CA MET A 381 -2.08 32.02 -0.76
C MET A 381 -2.88 30.70 -0.82
N SER A 382 -3.24 30.25 -2.01
CA SER A 382 -3.94 28.96 -2.20
C SER A 382 -3.09 27.79 -1.72
N LEU A 383 -1.79 27.75 -2.05
CA LEU A 383 -0.87 26.72 -1.58
C LEU A 383 -0.72 26.74 -0.05
N MET A 384 -0.65 27.93 0.56
CA MET A 384 -0.60 28.05 2.01
C MET A 384 -1.85 27.47 2.67
N ILE A 385 -3.04 27.77 2.13
CA ILE A 385 -4.32 27.26 2.64
C ILE A 385 -4.38 25.74 2.48
N LEU A 386 -4.05 25.20 1.30
CA LEU A 386 -4.03 23.77 1.03
C LEU A 386 -3.05 23.04 1.95
N SER A 387 -1.85 23.61 2.16
CA SER A 387 -0.86 23.07 3.09
C SER A 387 -1.38 23.02 4.54
N TYR A 388 -2.11 24.07 4.97
CA TYR A 388 -2.70 24.11 6.30
C TYR A 388 -3.74 23.04 6.53
N PHE A 389 -4.52 22.67 5.49
CA PHE A 389 -5.49 21.59 5.53
C PHE A 389 -4.87 20.21 5.29
N GLY A 390 -3.56 20.11 5.12
CA GLY A 390 -2.87 18.84 4.96
C GLY A 390 -2.94 18.24 3.55
N PHE A 391 -3.40 19.02 2.55
CA PHE A 391 -3.40 18.52 1.17
C PHE A 391 -1.98 18.34 0.63
N THR A 392 -1.80 17.31 -0.19
CA THR A 392 -0.56 17.06 -0.93
C THR A 392 -0.54 17.81 -2.25
N LEU A 393 0.65 18.08 -2.77
CA LEU A 393 0.82 18.63 -4.11
C LEU A 393 0.76 17.48 -5.13
N ASN A 394 -0.41 17.21 -5.64
CA ASN A 394 -0.70 16.14 -6.57
C ASN A 394 -1.29 16.67 -7.89
N ARG A 395 -1.47 15.79 -8.87
CA ARG A 395 -1.94 16.16 -10.20
C ARG A 395 -3.31 16.85 -10.19
N MET A 396 -4.22 16.45 -9.28
CA MET A 396 -5.56 17.05 -9.17
C MET A 396 -5.52 18.46 -8.60
N VAL A 397 -4.72 18.67 -7.54
CA VAL A 397 -4.48 20.00 -6.94
C VAL A 397 -3.82 20.92 -7.96
N LEU A 398 -2.82 20.43 -8.72
CA LEU A 398 -2.17 21.21 -9.76
C LEU A 398 -3.15 21.63 -10.87
N PHE A 399 -4.02 20.72 -11.30
CA PHE A 399 -5.06 21.02 -12.29
C PHE A 399 -6.06 22.06 -11.77
N GLY A 400 -6.52 21.92 -10.52
CA GLY A 400 -7.40 22.88 -9.86
C GLY A 400 -6.77 24.29 -9.76
N LEU A 401 -5.49 24.36 -9.43
CA LEU A 401 -4.74 25.62 -9.36
C LEU A 401 -4.64 26.30 -10.74
N VAL A 402 -4.39 25.54 -11.83
CA VAL A 402 -4.35 26.09 -13.20
C VAL A 402 -5.71 26.58 -13.63
N MET A 403 -6.77 25.84 -13.37
CA MET A 403 -8.15 26.28 -13.66
C MET A 403 -8.53 27.53 -12.88
N GLY A 404 -8.24 27.55 -11.58
CA GLY A 404 -8.50 28.73 -10.73
C GLY A 404 -7.76 29.96 -11.20
N LEU A 405 -6.53 29.80 -11.70
CA LEU A 405 -5.74 30.88 -12.28
C LEU A 405 -6.39 31.47 -13.53
N GLY A 406 -6.94 30.61 -14.41
CA GLY A 406 -7.69 31.07 -15.60
C GLY A 406 -8.90 31.93 -15.22
N LEU A 407 -9.69 31.48 -14.24
CA LEU A 407 -10.87 32.23 -13.73
C LEU A 407 -10.49 33.57 -13.07
N LEU A 408 -9.32 33.62 -12.42
CA LEU A 408 -8.84 34.85 -11.76
C LEU A 408 -8.46 35.90 -12.79
N VAL A 409 -7.81 35.48 -13.88
CA VAL A 409 -7.41 36.38 -14.98
C VAL A 409 -8.63 36.93 -15.74
N ASP A 410 -9.69 36.13 -15.88
CA ASP A 410 -10.94 36.57 -16.54
C ASP A 410 -11.72 37.61 -15.73
N ASN A 411 -11.53 37.67 -14.41
CA ASN A 411 -12.26 38.58 -13.52
C ASN A 411 -11.51 39.92 -13.22
N GLU A 412 -10.29 40.09 -13.65
CA GLU A 412 -9.48 41.33 -13.52
C GLU A 412 -9.53 42.16 -14.80
#